data_f9285c28c0b28881eb3b7628588037c9
#
_entry.id   f9285c28c0b28881eb3b7628588037c9
#
_cell.length_a   1.000
_cell.length_b   1.000
_cell.length_c   1.000
_cell.angle_alpha   90.00
_cell.angle_beta   90.00
_cell.angle_gamma   90.00
#
_symmetry.space_group_name_H-M   'P 1'
#
loop_
_entity.id
_entity.type
_entity.pdbx_description
1 polymer ?
#
loop_
_entity_poly.entity_id
_entity_poly.type
_entity_poly.pdbx_seq_one_letter_code
_entity_poly.pdbx_strand_id
1 'polypeptide(L)'
;VARDLVAGADVLIENFRPGALDRLGLGYDAVSEINPRLIYCSEKGFLPGPYENRTALDEVAQMMGGLAYMTGPPGRPLRAGASVIDVTGGMFGVIAILAAINERHQTGRGQLVQSALFETTVYLIGQHMAQKAVTGKAADPMPARISAWAIYDVFETRDDPIFIGVVTD
;
A
#
# COMPACT_ATOMS: atom_id res chain seq x y z
N VAL A 1 22.48 -16.14 15.85
CA VAL A 1 21.06 -16.21 16.24
C VAL A 1 20.15 -15.87 15.07
N ALA A 2 20.15 -14.65 14.49
CA ALA A 2 19.23 -14.29 13.40
C ALA A 2 19.40 -15.22 12.17
N ARG A 3 20.63 -15.48 11.74
CA ARG A 3 20.92 -16.40 10.64
C ARG A 3 20.47 -17.84 10.92
N ASP A 4 20.56 -18.28 12.18
CA ASP A 4 20.11 -19.63 12.58
C ASP A 4 18.58 -19.74 12.52
N LEU A 5 17.86 -18.66 12.86
CA LEU A 5 16.41 -18.59 12.71
C LEU A 5 16.00 -18.61 11.23
N VAL A 6 16.71 -17.86 10.39
CA VAL A 6 16.46 -17.82 8.93
C VAL A 6 16.62 -19.20 8.30
N ALA A 7 17.58 -20.00 8.74
CA ALA A 7 17.82 -21.34 8.21
C ALA A 7 16.59 -22.28 8.33
N GLY A 8 15.74 -22.05 9.33
CA GLY A 8 14.53 -22.85 9.57
C GLY A 8 13.22 -22.11 9.28
N ALA A 9 13.26 -20.84 8.83
CA ALA A 9 12.07 -20.04 8.59
C ALA A 9 11.46 -20.30 7.21
N ASP A 10 10.16 -20.19 7.10
CA ASP A 10 9.44 -20.17 5.82
C ASP A 10 9.38 -18.78 5.22
N VAL A 11 9.23 -17.77 6.07
CA VAL A 11 9.05 -16.37 5.66
C VAL A 11 9.87 -15.47 6.58
N LEU A 12 10.54 -14.48 6.00
CA LEU A 12 11.12 -13.34 6.71
C LEU A 12 10.44 -12.08 6.22
N ILE A 13 9.95 -11.26 7.15
CA ILE A 13 9.33 -9.96 6.83
C ILE A 13 10.18 -8.86 7.46
N GLU A 14 10.43 -7.79 6.70
CA GLU A 14 11.16 -6.63 7.20
C GLU A 14 10.59 -5.33 6.63
N ASN A 15 10.70 -4.23 7.40
CA ASN A 15 10.31 -2.89 7.01
C ASN A 15 11.39 -1.84 7.37
N PHE A 16 12.65 -2.25 7.37
CA PHE A 16 13.75 -1.35 7.68
C PHE A 16 14.05 -0.41 6.50
N ARG A 17 14.78 0.67 6.79
CA ARG A 17 15.29 1.58 5.76
C ARG A 17 16.10 0.82 4.71
N PRO A 18 16.05 1.23 3.43
CA PRO A 18 16.81 0.58 2.37
C PRO A 18 18.27 0.33 2.73
N GLY A 19 18.77 -0.86 2.47
CA GLY A 19 20.13 -1.29 2.75
C GLY A 19 20.45 -1.55 4.23
N ALA A 20 19.51 -1.40 5.15
CA ALA A 20 19.80 -1.62 6.58
C ALA A 20 20.11 -3.10 6.87
N LEU A 21 19.29 -4.02 6.38
CA LEU A 21 19.51 -5.45 6.56
C LEU A 21 20.69 -5.97 5.73
N ASP A 22 20.96 -5.39 4.57
CA ASP A 22 22.14 -5.74 3.76
C ASP A 22 23.43 -5.51 4.54
N ARG A 23 23.56 -4.34 5.21
CA ARG A 23 24.72 -4.03 6.06
C ARG A 23 24.90 -4.98 7.24
N LEU A 24 23.82 -5.65 7.67
CA LEU A 24 23.86 -6.64 8.74
C LEU A 24 24.05 -8.06 8.22
N GLY A 25 24.18 -8.26 6.90
CA GLY A 25 24.28 -9.58 6.27
C GLY A 25 22.98 -10.39 6.37
N LEU A 26 21.83 -9.68 6.42
CA LEU A 26 20.47 -10.22 6.49
C LEU A 26 19.61 -9.76 5.31
N GLY A 27 20.19 -9.13 4.28
CA GLY A 27 19.50 -8.84 3.03
C GLY A 27 19.20 -10.12 2.24
N TYR A 28 18.29 -10.01 1.26
CA TYR A 28 17.78 -11.16 0.51
C TYR A 28 18.89 -12.05 -0.07
N ASP A 29 19.87 -11.49 -0.73
CA ASP A 29 20.96 -12.26 -1.36
C ASP A 29 21.69 -13.14 -0.33
N ALA A 30 22.06 -12.55 0.83
CA ALA A 30 22.77 -13.26 1.88
C ALA A 30 21.93 -14.34 2.57
N VAL A 31 20.63 -14.10 2.78
CA VAL A 31 19.76 -15.09 3.45
C VAL A 31 19.24 -16.17 2.50
N SER A 32 19.13 -15.89 1.22
CA SER A 32 18.76 -16.89 0.20
C SER A 32 19.84 -17.96 -0.01
N GLU A 33 21.11 -17.63 0.23
CA GLU A 33 22.20 -18.60 0.27
C GLU A 33 22.08 -19.56 1.47
N ILE A 34 21.58 -19.05 2.63
CA ILE A 34 21.38 -19.86 3.85
C ILE A 34 20.15 -20.75 3.69
N ASN A 35 19.07 -20.19 3.17
CA ASN A 35 17.80 -20.89 2.98
C ASN A 35 17.19 -20.54 1.60
N PRO A 36 17.49 -21.34 0.57
CA PRO A 36 16.96 -21.14 -0.79
C PRO A 36 15.43 -21.26 -0.91
N ARG A 37 14.75 -21.70 0.15
CA ARG A 37 13.29 -21.83 0.22
C ARG A 37 12.62 -20.64 0.91
N LEU A 38 13.41 -19.72 1.49
CA LEU A 38 12.90 -18.58 2.23
C LEU A 38 12.12 -17.63 1.30
N ILE A 39 10.94 -17.24 1.71
CA ILE A 39 10.22 -16.11 1.13
C ILE A 39 10.60 -14.87 1.92
N TYR A 40 11.23 -13.92 1.26
CA TYR A 40 11.67 -12.68 1.87
C TYR A 40 10.70 -11.57 1.48
N CYS A 41 9.91 -11.07 2.43
CA CYS A 41 8.98 -9.97 2.21
C CYS A 41 9.60 -8.66 2.70
N SER A 42 9.78 -7.72 1.79
CA SER A 42 10.35 -6.41 2.06
C SER A 42 9.28 -5.32 1.91
N GLU A 43 8.88 -4.73 3.03
CA GLU A 43 7.92 -3.64 3.11
C GLU A 43 8.66 -2.30 3.00
N LYS A 44 8.40 -1.54 1.96
CA LYS A 44 9.16 -0.31 1.63
C LYS A 44 8.26 0.90 1.46
N GLY A 45 8.88 2.08 1.43
CA GLY A 45 8.20 3.31 1.05
C GLY A 45 7.88 3.35 -0.44
N PHE A 46 8.80 2.83 -1.26
CA PHE A 46 8.72 2.81 -2.74
C PHE A 46 9.28 1.50 -3.28
N LEU A 47 8.70 0.99 -4.36
CA LEU A 47 9.30 -0.10 -5.15
C LEU A 47 10.57 0.39 -5.89
N PRO A 48 11.37 -0.54 -6.47
CA PRO A 48 12.55 -0.18 -7.24
C PRO A 48 12.24 0.86 -8.31
N GLY A 49 13.02 1.94 -8.31
CA GLY A 49 12.83 3.07 -9.21
C GLY A 49 13.48 4.36 -8.69
N PRO A 50 13.10 5.53 -9.22
CA PRO A 50 13.74 6.80 -8.88
C PRO A 50 13.68 7.20 -7.40
N TYR A 51 12.73 6.63 -6.67
CA TYR A 51 12.48 6.95 -5.26
C TYR A 51 12.81 5.80 -4.29
N GLU A 52 13.30 4.65 -4.77
CA GLU A 52 13.52 3.44 -3.97
C GLU A 52 14.32 3.66 -2.69
N ASN A 53 15.28 4.60 -2.72
CA ASN A 53 16.14 4.92 -1.59
C ASN A 53 15.57 5.99 -0.65
N ARG A 54 14.37 6.51 -0.93
CA ARG A 54 13.71 7.50 -0.07
C ARG A 54 12.94 6.80 1.05
N THR A 55 12.92 7.45 2.20
CA THR A 55 12.05 7.05 3.30
C THR A 55 10.66 7.61 3.05
N ALA A 56 9.63 6.79 3.22
CA ALA A 56 8.25 7.22 3.29
C ALA A 56 7.62 6.74 4.60
N LEU A 57 6.63 7.49 5.04
CA LEU A 57 5.68 7.14 6.08
C LEU A 57 4.30 7.11 5.43
N ASP A 58 3.30 6.57 6.11
CA ASP A 58 1.90 6.54 5.67
C ASP A 58 1.44 7.90 5.13
N GLU A 59 1.63 8.98 5.92
CA GLU A 59 1.24 10.34 5.55
C GLU A 59 1.94 10.84 4.29
N VAL A 60 3.24 10.54 4.16
CA VAL A 60 4.04 10.96 3.00
C VAL A 60 3.50 10.28 1.74
N ALA A 61 3.21 8.98 1.81
CA ALA A 61 2.64 8.24 0.70
C ALA A 61 1.23 8.75 0.33
N GLN A 62 0.38 9.04 1.31
CA GLN A 62 -0.94 9.61 1.09
C GLN A 62 -0.88 10.97 0.38
N MET A 63 0.06 11.84 0.80
CA MET A 63 0.25 13.15 0.17
C MET A 63 0.81 13.03 -1.25
N MET A 64 1.85 12.22 -1.45
CA MET A 64 2.49 12.05 -2.75
C MET A 64 1.60 11.32 -3.77
N GLY A 65 0.91 10.29 -3.33
CA GLY A 65 0.05 9.46 -4.18
C GLY A 65 -1.31 10.09 -4.49
N GLY A 66 -1.72 11.14 -3.76
CA GLY A 66 -2.96 11.89 -4.01
C GLY A 66 -4.16 11.45 -3.18
N LEU A 67 -4.04 10.46 -2.29
CA LEU A 67 -5.13 10.08 -1.40
C LEU A 67 -5.54 11.25 -0.48
N ALA A 68 -4.55 11.98 0.04
CA ALA A 68 -4.82 13.16 0.87
C ALA A 68 -5.55 14.27 0.11
N TYR A 69 -5.26 14.46 -1.18
CA TYR A 69 -6.01 15.37 -2.04
C TYR A 69 -7.48 14.91 -2.19
N MET A 70 -7.71 13.64 -2.39
CA MET A 70 -9.05 13.08 -2.53
C MET A 70 -9.87 13.11 -1.24
N THR A 71 -9.21 13.10 -0.08
CA THR A 71 -9.84 13.08 1.25
C THR A 71 -10.20 14.48 1.76
N GLY A 72 -9.34 15.47 1.51
CA GLY A 72 -9.51 16.83 2.02
C GLY A 72 -10.39 17.72 1.15
N PRO A 73 -10.88 18.84 1.70
CA PRO A 73 -11.58 19.84 0.89
C PRO A 73 -10.63 20.49 -0.12
N PRO A 74 -11.15 21.15 -1.18
CA PRO A 74 -10.33 21.84 -2.18
C PRO A 74 -9.28 22.75 -1.55
N GLY A 75 -8.03 22.63 -1.98
CA GLY A 75 -6.91 23.41 -1.48
C GLY A 75 -6.38 23.02 -0.10
N ARG A 76 -6.97 22.03 0.58
CA ARG A 76 -6.51 21.56 1.89
C ARG A 76 -6.45 20.03 1.95
N PRO A 77 -5.44 19.38 1.37
CA PRO A 77 -5.27 17.95 1.46
C PRO A 77 -5.24 17.48 2.92
N LEU A 78 -5.93 16.40 3.22
CA LEU A 78 -5.97 15.78 4.55
C LEU A 78 -5.65 14.29 4.43
N ARG A 79 -4.79 13.78 5.32
CA ARG A 79 -4.62 12.33 5.44
C ARG A 79 -5.91 11.68 5.94
N ALA A 80 -6.10 10.41 5.63
CA ALA A 80 -7.14 9.59 6.26
C ALA A 80 -6.93 9.54 7.79
N GLY A 81 -7.99 9.38 8.53
CA GLY A 81 -7.96 9.34 10.01
C GLY A 81 -7.29 8.10 10.62
N ALA A 82 -6.84 7.17 9.79
CA ALA A 82 -6.08 5.99 10.19
C ALA A 82 -4.89 5.79 9.24
N SER A 83 -3.92 4.96 9.63
CA SER A 83 -2.76 4.58 8.80
C SER A 83 -3.18 3.58 7.71
N VAL A 84 -4.06 4.03 6.81
CA VAL A 84 -4.69 3.15 5.80
C VAL A 84 -3.69 2.58 4.81
N ILE A 85 -2.60 3.30 4.56
CA ILE A 85 -1.57 2.86 3.61
C ILE A 85 -0.64 1.84 4.27
N ASP A 86 -0.26 2.02 5.54
CA ASP A 86 0.50 1.00 6.28
C ASP A 86 -0.29 -0.31 6.35
N VAL A 87 -1.58 -0.23 6.72
CA VAL A 87 -2.44 -1.42 6.82
C VAL A 87 -2.60 -2.12 5.48
N THR A 88 -2.93 -1.38 4.41
CA THR A 88 -3.13 -1.98 3.08
C THR A 88 -1.83 -2.42 2.43
N GLY A 89 -0.72 -1.72 2.67
CA GLY A 89 0.62 -2.15 2.26
C GLY A 89 0.98 -3.51 2.86
N GLY A 90 0.78 -3.66 4.18
CA GLY A 90 0.95 -4.96 4.85
C GLY A 90 0.04 -6.06 4.29
N MET A 91 -1.22 -5.73 3.93
CA MET A 91 -2.12 -6.69 3.27
C MET A 91 -1.60 -7.12 1.89
N PHE A 92 -1.05 -6.20 1.08
CA PHE A 92 -0.41 -6.56 -0.18
C PHE A 92 0.84 -7.42 0.03
N GLY A 93 1.63 -7.16 1.08
CA GLY A 93 2.73 -8.02 1.50
C GLY A 93 2.25 -9.46 1.79
N VAL A 94 1.15 -9.61 2.54
CA VAL A 94 0.55 -10.94 2.81
C VAL A 94 0.09 -11.61 1.51
N ILE A 95 -0.57 -10.89 0.59
CA ILE A 95 -0.99 -11.45 -0.71
C ILE A 95 0.23 -11.93 -1.50
N ALA A 96 1.31 -11.14 -1.54
CA ALA A 96 2.54 -11.50 -2.24
C ALA A 96 3.22 -12.74 -1.60
N ILE A 97 3.25 -12.82 -0.26
CA ILE A 97 3.75 -14.01 0.46
C ILE A 97 2.93 -15.25 0.09
N LEU A 98 1.59 -15.17 0.11
CA LEU A 98 0.74 -16.31 -0.23
C LEU A 98 0.93 -16.77 -1.67
N ALA A 99 1.08 -15.84 -2.62
CA ALA A 99 1.40 -16.16 -4.00
C ALA A 99 2.77 -16.87 -4.12
N ALA A 100 3.78 -16.36 -3.41
CA ALA A 100 5.12 -16.95 -3.38
C ALA A 100 5.13 -18.35 -2.72
N ILE A 101 4.32 -18.58 -1.67
CA ILE A 101 4.15 -19.90 -1.07
C ILE A 101 3.57 -20.87 -2.08
N ASN A 102 2.53 -20.45 -2.82
CA ASN A 102 1.92 -21.29 -3.85
C ASN A 102 2.93 -21.67 -4.95
N GLU A 103 3.70 -20.70 -5.45
CA GLU A 103 4.75 -20.95 -6.44
C GLU A 103 5.86 -21.87 -5.89
N ARG A 104 6.25 -21.68 -4.63
CA ARG A 104 7.26 -22.52 -3.95
C ARG A 104 6.86 -24.01 -3.90
N HIS A 105 5.57 -24.33 -3.84
CA HIS A 105 5.11 -25.73 -3.90
C HIS A 105 5.46 -26.41 -5.23
N GLN A 106 5.56 -25.65 -6.32
CA GLN A 106 5.91 -26.16 -7.64
C GLN A 106 7.42 -26.09 -7.90
N THR A 107 8.07 -24.99 -7.51
CA THR A 107 9.47 -24.73 -7.82
C THR A 107 10.45 -25.27 -6.78
N GLY A 108 9.98 -25.49 -5.56
CA GLY A 108 10.83 -25.81 -4.41
C GLY A 108 11.65 -24.63 -3.88
N ARG A 109 11.56 -23.45 -4.46
CA ARG A 109 12.37 -22.25 -4.15
C ARG A 109 11.53 -21.13 -3.56
N GLY A 110 12.12 -20.39 -2.63
CA GLY A 110 11.61 -19.12 -2.16
C GLY A 110 11.98 -17.97 -3.10
N GLN A 111 11.56 -16.78 -2.75
CA GLN A 111 11.82 -15.57 -3.54
C GLN A 111 11.72 -14.29 -2.70
N LEU A 112 12.26 -13.20 -3.24
CA LEU A 112 11.99 -11.86 -2.76
C LEU A 112 10.61 -11.40 -3.26
N VAL A 113 9.77 -10.96 -2.33
CA VAL A 113 8.52 -10.24 -2.62
C VAL A 113 8.57 -8.88 -1.96
N GLN A 114 7.94 -7.89 -2.58
CA GLN A 114 7.96 -6.52 -2.10
C GLN A 114 6.55 -5.93 -2.09
N SER A 115 6.26 -5.14 -1.07
CA SER A 115 5.13 -4.22 -1.01
C SER A 115 5.64 -2.82 -0.70
N ALA A 116 4.96 -1.79 -1.20
CA ALA A 116 5.39 -0.42 -0.95
C ALA A 116 4.22 0.53 -0.77
N LEU A 117 4.42 1.52 0.12
CA LEU A 117 3.38 2.46 0.53
C LEU A 117 2.91 3.33 -0.63
N PHE A 118 3.82 3.83 -1.47
CA PHE A 118 3.47 4.71 -2.56
C PHE A 118 2.61 3.99 -3.62
N GLU A 119 3.02 2.81 -4.06
CA GLU A 119 2.31 2.00 -5.04
C GLU A 119 0.96 1.52 -4.50
N THR A 120 0.88 1.22 -3.21
CA THR A 120 -0.39 0.95 -2.52
C THR A 120 -1.32 2.16 -2.60
N THR A 121 -0.81 3.37 -2.36
CA THR A 121 -1.62 4.60 -2.49
C THR A 121 -2.10 4.78 -3.92
N VAL A 122 -1.23 4.59 -4.90
CA VAL A 122 -1.57 4.67 -6.33
C VAL A 122 -2.66 3.66 -6.69
N TYR A 123 -2.60 2.45 -6.18
CA TYR A 123 -3.63 1.44 -6.37
C TYR A 123 -4.99 1.89 -5.84
N LEU A 124 -5.03 2.42 -4.61
CA LEU A 124 -6.29 2.87 -3.98
C LEU A 124 -6.97 4.01 -4.74
N ILE A 125 -6.20 4.92 -5.35
CA ILE A 125 -6.74 6.03 -6.12
C ILE A 125 -6.71 5.83 -7.63
N GLY A 126 -6.34 4.64 -8.09
CA GLY A 126 -6.14 4.30 -9.50
C GLY A 126 -7.36 4.61 -10.39
N GLN A 127 -8.58 4.45 -9.87
CA GLN A 127 -9.81 4.83 -10.58
C GLN A 127 -9.85 6.33 -10.94
N HIS A 128 -9.33 7.21 -10.09
CA HIS A 128 -9.29 8.67 -10.35
C HIS A 128 -8.20 9.03 -11.35
N MET A 129 -7.09 8.29 -11.32
CA MET A 129 -6.05 8.42 -12.34
C MET A 129 -6.57 7.97 -13.71
N ALA A 130 -7.28 6.84 -13.78
CA ALA A 130 -7.92 6.37 -15.00
C ALA A 130 -8.97 7.36 -15.51
N GLN A 131 -9.80 7.93 -14.63
CA GLN A 131 -10.74 8.99 -14.99
C GLN A 131 -10.03 10.18 -15.65
N LYS A 132 -8.93 10.66 -15.06
CA LYS A 132 -8.15 11.75 -15.67
C LYS A 132 -7.57 11.36 -17.02
N ALA A 133 -7.04 10.16 -17.15
CA ALA A 133 -6.46 9.69 -18.41
C ALA A 133 -7.49 9.66 -19.55
N VAL A 134 -8.73 9.25 -19.24
CA VAL A 134 -9.81 9.15 -20.24
C VAL A 134 -10.46 10.50 -20.53
N THR A 135 -10.72 11.31 -19.50
CA THR A 135 -11.51 12.56 -19.63
C THR A 135 -10.66 13.82 -19.80
N GLY A 136 -9.35 13.74 -19.52
CA GLY A 136 -8.46 14.90 -19.46
C GLY A 136 -8.64 15.76 -18.19
N LYS A 137 -9.63 15.46 -17.35
CA LYS A 137 -9.96 16.24 -16.13
C LYS A 137 -9.63 15.44 -14.89
N ALA A 138 -8.95 16.07 -13.92
CA ALA A 138 -8.77 15.48 -12.60
C ALA A 138 -10.13 15.33 -11.89
N ALA A 139 -10.28 14.28 -11.10
CA ALA A 139 -11.44 14.16 -10.22
C ALA A 139 -11.37 15.22 -9.12
N ASP A 140 -12.53 15.79 -8.79
CA ASP A 140 -12.63 16.65 -7.62
C ASP A 140 -12.47 15.84 -6.33
N PRO A 141 -11.91 16.43 -5.26
CA PRO A 141 -11.84 15.76 -3.96
C PRO A 141 -13.23 15.46 -3.41
N MET A 142 -13.32 14.40 -2.57
CA MET A 142 -14.61 13.91 -2.06
C MET A 142 -15.53 14.99 -1.48
N PRO A 143 -15.05 15.96 -0.68
CA PRO A 143 -15.92 17.01 -0.12
C PRO A 143 -16.51 17.97 -1.15
N ALA A 144 -15.97 18.03 -2.37
CA ALA A 144 -16.47 18.89 -3.45
C ALA A 144 -17.11 18.09 -4.59
N ARG A 145 -17.09 16.77 -4.50
CA ARG A 145 -17.62 15.92 -5.56
C ARG A 145 -19.15 15.90 -5.52
N ILE A 146 -19.76 16.14 -6.68
CA ILE A 146 -21.16 15.77 -6.88
C ILE A 146 -21.19 14.26 -7.10
N SER A 147 -21.98 13.56 -6.30
CA SER A 147 -22.16 12.11 -6.45
C SER A 147 -22.73 11.77 -7.83
N ALA A 148 -22.28 10.65 -8.39
CA ALA A 148 -22.90 10.06 -9.58
C ALA A 148 -24.25 9.39 -9.25
N TRP A 149 -24.51 9.17 -7.96
CA TRP A 149 -25.76 8.64 -7.43
C TRP A 149 -26.73 9.77 -7.12
N ALA A 150 -28.03 9.52 -7.18
CA ALA A 150 -29.06 10.54 -6.99
C ALA A 150 -28.98 11.19 -5.60
N ILE A 151 -28.88 10.37 -4.56
CA ILE A 151 -28.70 10.82 -3.17
C ILE A 151 -27.57 9.97 -2.57
N TYR A 152 -26.46 10.61 -2.18
CA TYR A 152 -25.33 9.89 -1.62
C TYR A 152 -24.50 10.85 -0.78
N ASP A 153 -24.99 11.16 0.43
CA ASP A 153 -24.37 12.15 1.30
C ASP A 153 -24.81 11.98 2.75
N VAL A 154 -24.18 12.75 3.63
CA VAL A 154 -24.57 12.90 5.03
C VAL A 154 -25.53 14.07 5.19
N PHE A 155 -26.64 13.84 5.84
CA PHE A 155 -27.68 14.83 6.08
C PHE A 155 -27.81 15.10 7.57
N GLU A 156 -27.86 16.38 7.92
CA GLU A 156 -28.16 16.80 9.30
C GLU A 156 -29.62 16.49 9.63
N THR A 157 -29.85 15.93 10.80
CA THR A 157 -31.17 15.70 11.34
C THR A 157 -31.36 16.43 12.68
N ARG A 158 -32.50 16.27 13.33
CA ARG A 158 -32.76 16.98 14.57
C ARG A 158 -31.86 16.51 15.74
N ASP A 159 -31.41 15.26 15.69
CA ASP A 159 -30.61 14.63 16.74
C ASP A 159 -29.19 14.31 16.27
N ASP A 160 -29.02 13.37 15.33
CA ASP A 160 -27.69 12.94 14.81
C ASP A 160 -27.68 12.96 13.28
N PRO A 161 -26.53 13.25 12.62
CA PRO A 161 -26.41 13.16 11.19
C PRO A 161 -26.65 11.74 10.70
N ILE A 162 -27.31 11.61 9.54
CA ILE A 162 -27.52 10.31 8.88
C ILE A 162 -26.89 10.30 7.50
N PHE A 163 -26.33 9.15 7.12
CA PHE A 163 -25.90 8.93 5.74
C PHE A 163 -27.04 8.31 4.93
N ILE A 164 -27.35 8.88 3.77
CA ILE A 164 -28.33 8.35 2.81
C ILE A 164 -27.61 8.01 1.53
N GLY A 165 -27.71 6.75 1.09
CA GLY A 165 -27.18 6.28 -0.18
C GLY A 165 -28.31 5.64 -1.02
N VAL A 166 -28.75 6.32 -2.06
CA VAL A 166 -29.74 5.81 -3.03
C VAL A 166 -29.02 5.53 -4.34
N VAL A 167 -28.89 4.28 -4.71
CA VAL A 167 -28.14 3.83 -5.89
C VAL A 167 -29.01 3.27 -7.00
N THR A 168 -30.29 3.09 -6.74
CA THR A 168 -31.31 2.65 -7.71
C THR A 168 -32.65 3.32 -7.38
N ASP A 169 -33.56 3.36 -8.36
CA ASP A 169 -34.95 3.77 -8.18
C ASP A 169 -35.75 2.79 -7.30
#